data_3c33232179880f873e76ba3c8494f52e
#
_entry.id   3c33232179880f873e76ba3c8494f52e
#
_cell.length_a   1.000
_cell.length_b   1.000
_cell.length_c   1.000
_cell.angle_alpha   90.00
_cell.angle_beta   90.00
_cell.angle_gamma   90.00
#
_symmetry.space_group_name_H-M   'P 1'
#
loop_
_entity.id
_entity.type
_entity.pdbx_description
1 polymer ?
#
loop_
_entity_poly.entity_id
_entity_poly.type
_entity_poly.pdbx_seq_one_letter_code
_entity_poly.pdbx_strand_id
1 'polypeptide(L)'
;MHIRRRRFFRFASAASAALCAVAALDGFAAQPLTAEEQAGRKIYVDAVTPSGEPLRGLVGSGQMPLSGAALACGNCHGADGKGRPEGSVLPLDTTWEHLTTPYGHAHPARRHGAFTAGSFGLAVNEGLDPAGNRLDWTMPRYALSRSERDALIAYLKRLSTQSDTGVAERWLRIGTILPTGGPLAPAAEAMRAAVAAHLETINRAGGIHQRRLELVVANDLESAHKRFSMEPVFALVSPFVYDEEAAFGALIDQAKLPAVGPFTANPQRIGRLSGLAFYVLPGPVEQAAALVDFAARTAKASGWRAAIVGSGASPYREAAEAASHRCEKLGCGEVARIGAYTGPLNAAAAVGRLKAERRAQIFFFGSEEEFAGLLDAAGAALDAAWRPRVYAPGSLARAALAARERFDGEVFLVYPASPAEQAGAQALGNLRREFGLTAQHGAAQRAALAAATVLTEGLRRAGRDLSRDRFVRALESLNNFDPGGFAPAVSYGPDRRTGALGGYIVALERERGLVPVSGWIRLD
;
A
#
# COMPACT_ATOMS: atom_id res chain seq x y z
N MET A 1 63.95 -71.95 11.12
CA MET A 1 65.22 -71.25 11.08
C MET A 1 65.10 -70.05 10.14
N HIS A 2 64.69 -68.93 10.61
CA HIS A 2 64.93 -67.56 10.06
C HIS A 2 64.31 -66.54 11.02
N ILE A 3 65.19 -65.86 11.73
CA ILE A 3 64.93 -64.78 12.68
C ILE A 3 64.56 -63.54 11.89
N ARG A 4 63.31 -62.98 12.07
CA ARG A 4 62.94 -61.66 11.56
C ARG A 4 63.04 -60.63 12.66
N ARG A 5 63.99 -59.71 12.51
CA ARG A 5 64.20 -58.53 13.37
C ARG A 5 62.99 -57.56 13.20
N ARG A 6 62.35 -57.23 14.32
CA ARG A 6 61.38 -56.12 14.41
C ARG A 6 62.15 -54.81 14.52
N ARG A 7 61.96 -53.90 13.53
CA ARG A 7 62.39 -52.49 13.60
C ARG A 7 61.29 -51.71 14.31
N PHE A 8 61.62 -51.08 15.43
CA PHE A 8 60.81 -50.08 16.11
C PHE A 8 60.87 -48.77 15.34
N PHE A 9 59.73 -48.30 14.80
CA PHE A 9 59.57 -46.91 14.32
C PHE A 9 59.09 -46.06 15.50
N ARG A 10 59.92 -45.06 15.85
CA ARG A 10 59.55 -44.00 16.76
C ARG A 10 58.63 -43.04 16.03
N PHE A 11 57.37 -42.89 16.42
CA PHE A 11 56.52 -41.82 16.02
C PHE A 11 56.86 -40.57 16.83
N ALA A 12 57.39 -39.56 16.17
CA ALA A 12 57.52 -38.21 16.69
C ALA A 12 56.12 -37.54 16.59
N SER A 13 55.55 -37.24 17.77
CA SER A 13 54.31 -36.46 17.86
C SER A 13 54.61 -35.00 17.50
N ALA A 14 54.21 -34.57 16.30
CA ALA A 14 54.10 -33.16 15.95
C ALA A 14 52.78 -32.64 16.51
N ALA A 15 52.83 -31.88 17.58
CA ALA A 15 51.69 -31.11 18.09
C ALA A 15 51.42 -29.94 17.14
N SER A 16 50.45 -30.11 16.22
CA SER A 16 49.91 -29.01 15.42
C SER A 16 49.02 -28.17 16.32
N ALA A 17 49.49 -27.01 16.72
CA ALA A 17 48.68 -25.95 17.32
C ALA A 17 47.67 -25.46 16.27
N ALA A 18 46.43 -25.95 16.33
CA ALA A 18 45.33 -25.38 15.61
C ALA A 18 45.00 -24.03 16.26
N LEU A 19 45.47 -22.94 15.64
CA LEU A 19 45.06 -21.58 15.96
C LEU A 19 43.60 -21.44 15.50
N CYS A 20 42.64 -21.65 16.42
CA CYS A 20 41.25 -21.25 16.22
C CYS A 20 41.23 -19.73 16.11
N ALA A 21 41.19 -19.23 14.87
CA ALA A 21 40.78 -17.88 14.62
C ALA A 21 39.30 -17.79 15.00
N VAL A 22 39.05 -17.39 16.23
CA VAL A 22 37.72 -16.87 16.64
C VAL A 22 37.53 -15.61 15.81
N ALA A 23 36.83 -15.76 14.67
CA ALA A 23 36.28 -14.61 13.99
C ALA A 23 35.37 -13.92 15.01
N ALA A 24 35.83 -12.80 15.54
CA ALA A 24 35.04 -11.91 16.36
C ALA A 24 33.77 -11.61 15.55
N LEU A 25 32.64 -12.09 16.02
CA LEU A 25 31.33 -11.61 15.67
C LEU A 25 31.26 -10.19 16.25
N ASP A 26 31.85 -9.25 15.54
CA ASP A 26 31.55 -7.85 15.75
C ASP A 26 30.07 -7.65 15.39
N GLY A 27 29.19 -8.10 16.31
CA GLY A 27 27.86 -7.55 16.39
C GLY A 27 28.07 -6.04 16.51
N PHE A 28 27.49 -5.27 15.60
CA PHE A 28 27.45 -3.83 15.68
C PHE A 28 26.86 -3.45 17.04
N ALA A 29 27.69 -3.31 18.05
CA ALA A 29 27.33 -2.63 19.27
C ALA A 29 26.88 -1.23 18.81
N ALA A 30 25.61 -0.89 19.07
CA ALA A 30 25.08 0.43 18.76
C ALA A 30 26.11 1.47 19.23
N GLN A 31 26.53 2.35 18.33
CA GLN A 31 27.54 3.36 18.69
C GLN A 31 27.11 4.03 20.00
N PRO A 32 28.02 4.20 20.97
CA PRO A 32 27.67 4.83 22.23
C PRO A 32 27.10 6.22 21.98
N LEU A 33 26.13 6.59 22.78
CA LEU A 33 25.52 7.93 22.70
C LEU A 33 26.57 8.99 22.98
N THR A 34 26.57 10.08 22.21
CA THR A 34 27.34 11.28 22.53
C THR A 34 26.85 11.90 23.85
N ALA A 35 27.61 12.82 24.44
CA ALA A 35 27.19 13.49 25.65
C ALA A 35 25.86 14.26 25.47
N GLU A 36 25.65 14.87 24.30
CA GLU A 36 24.42 15.57 23.95
C GLU A 36 23.25 14.61 23.78
N GLU A 37 23.44 13.48 23.08
CA GLU A 37 22.42 12.42 22.96
C GLU A 37 22.08 11.80 24.32
N GLN A 38 23.05 11.62 25.20
CA GLN A 38 22.82 11.14 26.57
C GLN A 38 21.99 12.13 27.38
N ALA A 39 22.28 13.42 27.26
CA ALA A 39 21.49 14.46 27.87
C ALA A 39 20.04 14.46 27.36
N GLY A 40 19.85 14.35 26.06
CA GLY A 40 18.53 14.22 25.44
C GLY A 40 17.79 12.96 25.85
N ARG A 41 18.50 11.82 25.98
CA ARG A 41 17.93 10.56 26.49
C ARG A 41 17.39 10.69 27.89
N LYS A 42 18.13 11.35 28.79
CA LYS A 42 17.66 11.61 30.17
C LYS A 42 16.32 12.35 30.17
N ILE A 43 16.17 13.36 29.32
CA ILE A 43 14.92 14.11 29.16
C ILE A 43 13.82 13.17 28.63
N TYR A 44 14.10 12.44 27.56
CA TYR A 44 13.12 11.63 26.85
C TYR A 44 12.63 10.40 27.63
N VAL A 45 13.58 9.67 28.24
CA VAL A 45 13.32 8.37 28.90
C VAL A 45 13.13 8.52 30.39
N ASP A 46 14.03 9.28 31.03
CA ASP A 46 14.14 9.30 32.49
C ASP A 46 13.35 10.48 33.11
N ALA A 47 12.83 11.39 32.28
CA ALA A 47 12.13 12.62 32.71
C ALA A 47 12.93 13.48 33.69
N VAL A 48 14.23 13.60 33.45
CA VAL A 48 15.15 14.45 34.22
C VAL A 48 15.94 15.34 33.28
N THR A 49 16.31 16.54 33.78
CA THR A 49 17.19 17.44 33.05
C THR A 49 18.62 16.87 32.99
N PRO A 50 19.49 17.39 32.13
CA PRO A 50 20.90 17.01 32.13
C PRO A 50 21.59 17.18 33.47
N SER A 51 21.16 18.17 34.27
CA SER A 51 21.65 18.43 35.62
C SER A 51 21.13 17.44 36.69
N GLY A 52 20.15 16.59 36.34
CA GLY A 52 19.56 15.59 37.23
C GLY A 52 18.27 16.04 37.93
N GLU A 53 17.79 17.26 37.66
CA GLU A 53 16.53 17.73 38.22
C GLU A 53 15.33 17.07 37.52
N PRO A 54 14.25 16.73 38.26
CA PRO A 54 13.03 16.21 37.61
C PRO A 54 12.45 17.21 36.62
N LEU A 55 12.02 16.73 35.45
CA LEU A 55 11.28 17.55 34.48
C LEU A 55 10.02 18.12 35.12
N ARG A 56 9.69 19.34 34.72
CA ARG A 56 8.45 20.02 35.10
C ARG A 56 7.63 20.33 33.86
N GLY A 57 6.32 20.21 33.98
CA GLY A 57 5.42 20.52 32.90
C GLY A 57 3.98 20.68 33.37
N LEU A 58 3.16 21.18 32.45
CA LEU A 58 1.71 21.37 32.64
C LEU A 58 0.96 20.35 31.80
N VAL A 59 -0.04 19.69 32.38
CA VAL A 59 -0.83 18.63 31.72
C VAL A 59 -2.31 18.93 31.82
N GLY A 60 -3.04 18.56 30.80
CA GLY A 60 -4.49 18.70 30.75
C GLY A 60 -4.97 20.13 30.49
N SER A 61 -6.26 20.28 30.18
CA SER A 61 -6.88 21.58 29.92
C SER A 61 -6.83 22.53 31.12
N GLY A 62 -6.75 21.97 32.33
CA GLY A 62 -6.58 22.71 33.58
C GLY A 62 -5.12 23.13 33.89
N GLN A 63 -4.17 22.82 33.01
CA GLN A 63 -2.75 23.14 33.18
C GLN A 63 -2.17 22.68 34.53
N MET A 64 -2.48 21.45 34.93
CA MET A 64 -2.06 20.91 36.21
C MET A 64 -0.53 20.69 36.20
N PRO A 65 0.22 21.25 37.19
CA PRO A 65 1.65 21.06 37.26
C PRO A 65 1.99 19.63 37.67
N LEU A 66 2.86 18.98 36.89
CA LEU A 66 3.42 17.67 37.18
C LEU A 66 4.96 17.76 37.14
N SER A 67 5.61 16.76 37.75
CA SER A 67 7.07 16.61 37.67
C SER A 67 7.52 15.17 37.71
N GLY A 68 8.72 14.92 37.19
CA GLY A 68 9.38 13.61 37.22
C GLY A 68 8.81 12.60 36.22
N ALA A 69 8.89 11.30 36.54
CA ALA A 69 8.70 10.18 35.64
C ALA A 69 7.39 10.17 34.82
N ALA A 70 6.32 10.75 35.35
CA ALA A 70 5.05 10.89 34.62
C ALA A 70 5.17 11.74 33.35
N LEU A 71 6.20 12.59 33.27
CA LEU A 71 6.47 13.47 32.15
C LEU A 71 7.47 12.90 31.14
N ALA A 72 7.89 11.65 31.25
CA ALA A 72 8.78 11.04 30.26
C ALA A 72 8.10 10.99 28.89
N CYS A 73 8.75 11.52 27.87
CA CYS A 73 8.23 11.53 26.49
C CYS A 73 7.97 10.10 26.00
N GLY A 74 8.88 9.18 26.37
CA GLY A 74 8.80 7.75 26.02
C GLY A 74 7.55 7.04 26.53
N ASN A 75 6.86 7.55 27.58
CA ASN A 75 5.63 6.95 28.09
C ASN A 75 4.52 6.91 27.02
N CYS A 76 4.38 7.99 26.25
CA CYS A 76 3.40 8.11 25.19
C CYS A 76 4.02 7.82 23.81
N HIS A 77 5.21 8.35 23.53
CA HIS A 77 5.83 8.24 22.22
C HIS A 77 6.65 6.96 22.01
N GLY A 78 6.74 6.09 23.04
CA GLY A 78 7.49 4.84 22.96
C GLY A 78 9.00 5.03 23.09
N ALA A 79 9.72 3.94 23.37
CA ALA A 79 11.19 3.97 23.49
C ALA A 79 11.89 4.25 22.14
N ASP A 80 11.21 3.97 21.04
CA ASP A 80 11.65 4.18 19.65
C ASP A 80 11.20 5.52 19.06
N GLY A 81 10.43 6.30 19.78
CA GLY A 81 9.90 7.59 19.33
C GLY A 81 8.71 7.55 18.40
N LYS A 82 8.23 6.35 18.00
CA LYS A 82 7.25 6.19 16.91
C LYS A 82 5.79 6.31 17.34
N GLY A 83 5.55 6.45 18.62
CA GLY A 83 4.20 6.54 19.17
C GLY A 83 3.42 5.24 19.07
N ARG A 84 2.55 4.99 20.03
CA ARG A 84 1.61 3.84 20.01
C ARG A 84 0.23 4.31 20.42
N PRO A 85 -0.84 3.91 19.70
CA PRO A 85 -2.19 4.23 20.11
C PRO A 85 -2.47 3.68 21.52
N GLU A 86 -3.02 4.53 22.39
CA GLU A 86 -3.45 4.14 23.72
C GLU A 86 -4.84 4.73 23.97
N GLY A 87 -5.86 3.90 23.98
CA GLY A 87 -7.24 4.35 24.08
C GLY A 87 -7.63 5.29 22.92
N SER A 88 -8.09 6.49 23.26
CA SER A 88 -8.44 7.55 22.29
C SER A 88 -7.27 8.47 21.96
N VAL A 89 -6.09 8.28 22.57
CA VAL A 89 -4.91 9.11 22.34
C VAL A 89 -4.05 8.46 21.29
N LEU A 90 -3.66 9.25 20.27
CA LEU A 90 -2.80 8.82 19.18
C LEU A 90 -1.49 9.64 19.23
N PRO A 91 -0.48 9.21 20.02
CA PRO A 91 0.81 9.87 20.04
C PRO A 91 1.48 9.74 18.68
N LEU A 92 1.98 10.84 18.14
CA LEU A 92 2.65 10.85 16.84
C LEU A 92 4.08 10.35 16.96
N ASP A 93 4.66 9.94 15.82
CA ASP A 93 6.08 9.68 15.69
C ASP A 93 6.86 11.00 15.93
N THR A 94 7.82 10.96 16.85
CA THR A 94 8.67 12.09 17.25
C THR A 94 10.11 11.94 16.80
N THR A 95 10.43 10.91 15.99
CA THR A 95 11.75 10.81 15.37
C THR A 95 12.02 12.06 14.56
N TRP A 96 13.26 12.58 14.62
CA TRP A 96 13.58 13.84 13.94
C TRP A 96 13.38 13.76 12.44
N GLU A 97 13.63 12.60 11.85
CA GLU A 97 13.37 12.34 10.44
C GLU A 97 11.89 12.47 10.08
N HIS A 98 11.01 11.92 10.91
CA HIS A 98 9.57 12.04 10.71
C HIS A 98 9.12 13.50 10.87
N LEU A 99 9.49 14.16 11.97
CA LEU A 99 9.12 15.55 12.25
C LEU A 99 9.55 16.52 11.14
N THR A 100 10.69 16.27 10.48
CA THR A 100 11.24 17.14 9.43
C THR A 100 10.86 16.72 8.01
N THR A 101 9.86 15.86 7.85
CA THR A 101 9.33 15.47 6.53
C THR A 101 8.92 16.71 5.73
N PRO A 102 9.45 16.91 4.50
CA PRO A 102 9.35 18.21 3.78
C PRO A 102 7.93 18.69 3.51
N TYR A 103 6.98 17.80 3.28
CA TYR A 103 5.57 18.13 3.07
C TYR A 103 4.76 18.22 4.37
N GLY A 104 5.43 18.06 5.52
CA GLY A 104 4.79 18.12 6.82
C GLY A 104 3.83 16.98 7.11
N HIS A 105 2.85 17.24 7.96
CA HIS A 105 1.91 16.23 8.45
C HIS A 105 0.47 16.69 8.35
N ALA A 106 -0.43 15.75 8.04
CA ALA A 106 -1.86 15.94 8.08
C ALA A 106 -2.46 15.04 9.17
N HIS A 107 -3.07 15.64 10.15
CA HIS A 107 -3.85 14.98 11.20
C HIS A 107 -5.33 15.37 11.00
N PRO A 108 -6.32 14.55 11.40
CA PRO A 108 -7.72 14.86 11.17
C PRO A 108 -8.15 16.26 11.55
N ALA A 109 -7.55 16.83 12.62
CA ALA A 109 -7.89 18.16 13.12
C ALA A 109 -6.91 19.27 12.73
N ARG A 110 -5.77 18.96 12.09
CA ARG A 110 -4.72 19.96 11.83
C ARG A 110 -3.76 19.53 10.71
N ARG A 111 -3.27 20.52 9.97
CA ARG A 111 -2.17 20.38 9.01
C ARG A 111 -1.05 21.36 9.35
N HIS A 112 0.19 20.93 9.17
CA HIS A 112 1.36 21.80 9.36
C HIS A 112 2.51 21.33 8.48
N GLY A 113 3.44 22.25 8.18
CA GLY A 113 4.68 21.92 7.47
C GLY A 113 5.70 21.18 8.36
N ALA A 114 6.90 20.97 7.80
CA ALA A 114 8.01 20.36 8.52
C ALA A 114 8.37 21.15 9.80
N PHE A 115 8.74 20.41 10.85
CA PHE A 115 9.32 21.04 12.04
C PHE A 115 10.73 21.56 11.76
N THR A 116 11.05 22.68 12.41
CA THR A 116 12.39 23.20 12.60
C THR A 116 12.75 23.10 14.08
N ALA A 117 14.02 23.30 14.45
CA ALA A 117 14.40 23.36 15.87
C ALA A 117 13.61 24.42 16.65
N GLY A 118 13.30 25.55 16.00
CA GLY A 118 12.50 26.63 16.61
C GLY A 118 11.05 26.20 16.83
N SER A 119 10.36 25.70 15.80
CA SER A 119 8.96 25.27 15.92
C SER A 119 8.81 24.03 16.82
N PHE A 120 9.82 23.14 16.87
CA PHE A 120 9.85 22.06 17.85
C PHE A 120 9.88 22.60 19.28
N GLY A 121 10.68 23.65 19.53
CA GLY A 121 10.69 24.34 20.83
C GLY A 121 9.32 24.89 21.21
N LEU A 122 8.60 25.52 20.28
CA LEU A 122 7.22 25.97 20.50
C LEU A 122 6.26 24.81 20.78
N ALA A 123 6.45 23.70 20.08
CA ALA A 123 5.59 22.53 20.28
C ALA A 123 5.73 21.93 21.68
N VAL A 124 6.95 21.74 22.16
CA VAL A 124 7.19 21.12 23.48
C VAL A 124 6.93 22.07 24.63
N ASN A 125 7.21 23.39 24.49
CA ASN A 125 7.03 24.34 25.58
C ASN A 125 5.63 24.98 25.59
N GLU A 126 5.06 25.29 24.43
CA GLU A 126 3.82 26.05 24.30
C GLU A 126 2.67 25.24 23.71
N GLY A 127 2.99 24.10 23.12
CA GLY A 127 2.00 23.23 22.46
C GLY A 127 1.48 23.80 21.15
N LEU A 128 2.37 24.42 20.36
CA LEU A 128 2.04 24.96 19.04
C LEU A 128 2.82 24.21 17.96
N ASP A 129 2.13 23.70 16.94
CA ASP A 129 2.77 23.10 15.78
C ASP A 129 3.36 24.16 14.82
N PRO A 130 4.08 23.78 13.75
CA PRO A 130 4.66 24.74 12.80
C PRO A 130 3.69 25.68 12.10
N ALA A 131 2.39 25.36 12.07
CA ALA A 131 1.35 26.22 11.52
C ALA A 131 0.61 27.04 12.59
N GLY A 132 1.04 26.93 13.87
CA GLY A 132 0.41 27.62 14.99
C GLY A 132 -0.86 26.92 15.54
N ASN A 133 -1.14 25.69 15.09
CA ASN A 133 -2.27 24.93 15.65
C ASN A 133 -1.90 24.41 17.05
N ARG A 134 -2.89 24.40 17.95
CA ARG A 134 -2.68 23.86 19.30
C ARG A 134 -2.60 22.34 19.28
N LEU A 135 -1.57 21.81 19.93
CA LEU A 135 -1.46 20.38 20.21
C LEU A 135 -2.46 19.97 21.29
N ASP A 136 -2.85 18.69 21.27
CA ASP A 136 -3.74 18.13 22.29
C ASP A 136 -3.20 18.37 23.70
N TRP A 137 -4.09 18.56 24.66
CA TRP A 137 -3.76 18.82 26.07
C TRP A 137 -3.23 17.59 26.81
N THR A 138 -3.37 16.40 26.23
CA THR A 138 -2.74 15.18 26.74
C THR A 138 -1.24 15.22 26.60
N MET A 139 -0.69 15.93 25.59
CA MET A 139 0.74 16.20 25.52
C MET A 139 1.12 17.29 26.53
N PRO A 140 2.07 17.03 27.43
CA PRO A 140 2.54 18.02 28.40
C PRO A 140 3.15 19.26 27.73
N ARG A 141 3.11 20.39 28.47
CA ARG A 141 3.85 21.63 28.13
C ARG A 141 5.04 21.73 29.08
N TYR A 142 6.23 21.62 28.52
CA TYR A 142 7.47 21.56 29.31
C TYR A 142 8.09 22.92 29.44
N ALA A 143 8.88 23.11 30.50
CA ALA A 143 9.71 24.31 30.70
C ALA A 143 11.18 24.01 30.33
N LEU A 144 11.42 23.57 29.08
CA LEU A 144 12.76 23.22 28.60
C LEU A 144 13.53 24.50 28.15
N SER A 145 14.76 24.64 28.60
CA SER A 145 15.72 25.62 28.10
C SER A 145 16.12 25.31 26.65
N ARG A 146 16.80 26.23 25.98
CA ARG A 146 17.29 26.03 24.63
C ARG A 146 18.25 24.84 24.54
N SER A 147 19.22 24.74 25.45
CA SER A 147 20.21 23.64 25.48
C SER A 147 19.56 22.28 25.73
N GLU A 148 18.52 22.21 26.57
CA GLU A 148 17.77 20.99 26.81
C GLU A 148 16.96 20.57 25.57
N ARG A 149 16.36 21.49 24.83
CA ARG A 149 15.70 21.22 23.57
C ARG A 149 16.68 20.74 22.50
N ASP A 150 17.85 21.35 22.39
CA ASP A 150 18.90 20.96 21.45
C ASP A 150 19.38 19.53 21.75
N ALA A 151 19.61 19.20 23.03
CA ALA A 151 19.92 17.85 23.47
C ALA A 151 18.79 16.83 23.16
N LEU A 152 17.55 17.24 23.41
CA LEU A 152 16.40 16.39 23.06
C LEU A 152 16.35 16.12 21.56
N ILE A 153 16.56 17.13 20.72
CA ILE A 153 16.63 16.99 19.26
C ILE A 153 17.77 16.04 18.86
N ALA A 154 18.94 16.13 19.50
CA ALA A 154 20.05 15.22 19.23
C ALA A 154 19.63 13.75 19.51
N TYR A 155 18.92 13.51 20.60
CA TYR A 155 18.41 12.17 20.89
C TYR A 155 17.32 11.72 19.92
N LEU A 156 16.39 12.60 19.51
CA LEU A 156 15.38 12.30 18.50
C LEU A 156 16.00 11.98 17.13
N LYS A 157 17.11 12.63 16.77
CA LYS A 157 17.93 12.27 15.60
C LYS A 157 18.52 10.88 15.75
N ARG A 158 19.02 10.54 16.94
CA ARG A 158 19.53 9.21 17.25
C ARG A 158 18.45 8.14 17.12
N LEU A 159 17.23 8.39 17.59
CA LEU A 159 16.11 7.48 17.40
C LEU A 159 15.80 7.25 15.92
N SER A 160 15.96 8.28 15.07
CA SER A 160 15.80 8.16 13.61
C SER A 160 16.82 7.22 12.96
N THR A 161 17.97 6.96 13.58
CA THR A 161 19.02 6.09 13.04
C THR A 161 18.89 4.63 13.51
N GLN A 162 17.95 4.33 14.39
CA GLN A 162 17.70 2.95 14.80
C GLN A 162 17.06 2.18 13.64
N SER A 163 17.60 1.00 13.33
CA SER A 163 17.04 0.13 12.29
C SER A 163 15.62 -0.26 12.66
N ASP A 164 14.72 -0.12 11.70
CA ASP A 164 13.36 -0.62 11.86
C ASP A 164 13.32 -2.15 11.99
N THR A 165 12.26 -2.66 12.58
CA THR A 165 12.04 -4.10 12.67
C THR A 165 12.05 -4.73 11.28
N GLY A 166 12.63 -5.92 11.17
CA GLY A 166 12.77 -6.61 9.88
C GLY A 166 14.00 -6.22 9.08
N VAL A 167 14.86 -5.31 9.60
CA VAL A 167 16.13 -4.89 8.97
C VAL A 167 17.30 -5.39 9.80
N ALA A 168 18.24 -6.10 9.16
CA ALA A 168 19.52 -6.46 9.72
C ALA A 168 20.66 -6.08 8.77
N GLU A 169 21.90 -6.32 9.19
CA GLU A 169 23.06 -5.99 8.37
C GLU A 169 23.06 -6.73 7.03
N ARG A 170 22.73 -8.03 7.05
CA ARG A 170 22.81 -8.94 5.89
C ARG A 170 21.48 -9.37 5.30
N TRP A 171 20.38 -9.07 5.96
CA TRP A 171 19.07 -9.46 5.48
C TRP A 171 18.02 -8.37 5.73
N LEU A 172 16.96 -8.45 4.93
CA LEU A 172 15.77 -7.61 5.01
C LEU A 172 14.54 -8.49 4.84
N ARG A 173 13.68 -8.57 5.84
CA ARG A 173 12.47 -9.39 5.80
C ARG A 173 11.30 -8.61 5.24
N ILE A 174 10.71 -9.20 4.22
CA ILE A 174 9.50 -8.70 3.56
C ILE A 174 8.36 -9.66 3.87
N GLY A 175 7.27 -9.14 4.38
CA GLY A 175 6.07 -9.93 4.69
C GLY A 175 5.10 -10.02 3.52
N THR A 176 4.27 -11.05 3.54
CA THR A 176 3.06 -11.13 2.73
C THR A 176 1.99 -11.90 3.48
N ILE A 177 0.72 -11.70 3.11
CA ILE A 177 -0.42 -12.41 3.67
C ILE A 177 -1.12 -13.10 2.51
N LEU A 178 -1.14 -14.43 2.48
CA LEU A 178 -1.64 -15.21 1.34
C LEU A 178 -2.43 -16.41 1.82
N PRO A 179 -3.71 -16.56 1.44
CA PRO A 179 -4.54 -17.69 1.86
C PRO A 179 -3.96 -19.02 1.36
N THR A 180 -3.88 -20.01 2.26
CA THR A 180 -3.43 -21.37 1.95
C THR A 180 -4.57 -22.36 1.76
N GLY A 181 -5.81 -21.94 2.00
CA GLY A 181 -7.03 -22.73 1.85
C GLY A 181 -8.10 -22.03 1.01
N GLY A 182 -9.14 -22.79 0.66
CA GLY A 182 -10.27 -22.26 -0.10
C GLY A 182 -10.01 -22.06 -1.60
N PRO A 183 -10.97 -21.49 -2.33
CA PRO A 183 -10.91 -21.37 -3.79
C PRO A 183 -9.84 -20.42 -4.31
N LEU A 184 -9.33 -19.52 -3.45
CA LEU A 184 -8.33 -18.53 -3.80
C LEU A 184 -6.89 -19.01 -3.55
N ALA A 185 -6.70 -20.12 -2.83
CA ALA A 185 -5.37 -20.65 -2.49
C ALA A 185 -4.47 -20.91 -3.72
N PRO A 186 -4.96 -21.46 -4.86
CA PRO A 186 -4.10 -21.65 -6.03
C PRO A 186 -3.57 -20.34 -6.63
N ALA A 187 -4.38 -19.27 -6.63
CA ALA A 187 -3.96 -17.96 -7.08
C ALA A 187 -2.96 -17.33 -6.11
N ALA A 188 -3.19 -17.45 -4.81
CA ALA A 188 -2.30 -16.98 -3.76
C ALA A 188 -0.93 -17.68 -3.81
N GLU A 189 -0.91 -19.01 -4.04
CA GLU A 189 0.34 -19.76 -4.23
C GLU A 189 1.10 -19.30 -5.47
N ALA A 190 0.40 -19.05 -6.58
CA ALA A 190 1.01 -18.50 -7.79
C ALA A 190 1.62 -17.09 -7.55
N MET A 191 0.98 -16.26 -6.73
CA MET A 191 1.51 -14.96 -6.30
C MET A 191 2.75 -15.13 -5.41
N ARG A 192 2.68 -16.02 -4.41
CA ARG A 192 3.80 -16.34 -3.52
C ARG A 192 5.04 -16.75 -4.32
N ALA A 193 4.87 -17.69 -5.23
CA ALA A 193 5.95 -18.22 -6.07
C ALA A 193 6.54 -17.11 -6.97
N ALA A 194 5.71 -16.24 -7.53
CA ALA A 194 6.16 -15.12 -8.35
C ALA A 194 6.97 -14.08 -7.55
N VAL A 195 6.49 -13.70 -6.35
CA VAL A 195 7.25 -12.81 -5.44
C VAL A 195 8.57 -13.45 -5.04
N ALA A 196 8.58 -14.72 -4.62
CA ALA A 196 9.80 -15.42 -4.22
C ALA A 196 10.82 -15.48 -5.36
N ALA A 197 10.39 -15.75 -6.59
CA ALA A 197 11.24 -15.75 -7.77
C ALA A 197 11.86 -14.35 -8.04
N HIS A 198 11.08 -13.28 -7.93
CA HIS A 198 11.57 -11.91 -8.08
C HIS A 198 12.61 -11.58 -7.02
N LEU A 199 12.32 -11.86 -5.73
CA LEU A 199 13.26 -11.60 -4.64
C LEU A 199 14.55 -12.42 -4.79
N GLU A 200 14.46 -13.68 -5.23
CA GLU A 200 15.63 -14.52 -5.47
C GLU A 200 16.47 -14.00 -6.65
N THR A 201 15.85 -13.48 -7.71
CA THR A 201 16.58 -12.80 -8.80
C THR A 201 17.40 -11.61 -8.27
N ILE A 202 16.81 -10.80 -7.38
CA ILE A 202 17.50 -9.69 -6.71
C ILE A 202 18.63 -10.22 -5.81
N ASN A 203 18.39 -11.28 -5.07
CA ASN A 203 19.38 -11.89 -4.17
C ASN A 203 20.60 -12.42 -4.92
N ARG A 204 20.41 -13.07 -6.07
CA ARG A 204 21.49 -13.53 -6.94
C ARG A 204 22.32 -12.40 -7.53
N ALA A 205 21.70 -11.22 -7.70
CA ALA A 205 22.39 -10.00 -8.13
C ALA A 205 23.10 -9.25 -6.98
N GLY A 206 23.18 -9.83 -5.77
CA GLY A 206 23.84 -9.24 -4.60
C GLY A 206 22.89 -8.57 -3.60
N GLY A 207 21.59 -8.71 -3.77
CA GLY A 207 20.57 -8.16 -2.88
C GLY A 207 20.36 -6.65 -3.06
N ILE A 208 19.78 -6.01 -2.05
CA ILE A 208 19.62 -4.55 -2.00
C ILE A 208 20.54 -3.98 -0.91
N HIS A 209 21.45 -3.13 -1.30
CA HIS A 209 22.50 -2.58 -0.43
C HIS A 209 23.24 -3.68 0.35
N GLN A 210 23.58 -4.80 -0.33
CA GLN A 210 24.23 -5.99 0.24
C GLN A 210 23.40 -6.77 1.25
N ARG A 211 22.08 -6.50 1.34
CA ARG A 211 21.14 -7.27 2.15
C ARG A 211 20.36 -8.25 1.28
N ARG A 212 20.31 -9.49 1.72
CA ARG A 212 19.46 -10.52 1.13
C ARG A 212 18.00 -10.26 1.53
N LEU A 213 17.07 -10.40 0.59
CA LEU A 213 15.63 -10.29 0.84
C LEU A 213 15.08 -11.65 1.26
N GLU A 214 14.38 -11.69 2.39
CA GLU A 214 13.73 -12.90 2.93
C GLU A 214 12.21 -12.69 2.93
N LEU A 215 11.45 -13.65 2.38
CA LEU A 215 10.00 -13.59 2.35
C LEU A 215 9.40 -14.32 3.55
N VAL A 216 8.62 -13.61 4.37
CA VAL A 216 7.86 -14.16 5.50
C VAL A 216 6.38 -14.18 5.12
N VAL A 217 5.76 -15.37 5.16
CA VAL A 217 4.38 -15.57 4.75
C VAL A 217 3.49 -15.81 5.96
N ALA A 218 2.38 -15.06 6.05
CA ALA A 218 1.25 -15.35 6.93
C ALA A 218 0.07 -15.83 6.08
N ASN A 219 -0.81 -16.67 6.66
CA ASN A 219 -1.89 -17.31 5.90
C ASN A 219 -3.16 -16.45 5.84
N ASP A 220 -3.34 -15.57 6.80
CA ASP A 220 -4.49 -14.67 6.97
C ASP A 220 -4.10 -13.50 7.88
N LEU A 221 -5.00 -12.55 8.09
CA LEU A 221 -4.77 -11.36 8.93
C LEU A 221 -4.60 -11.72 10.41
N GLU A 222 -5.30 -12.74 10.91
CA GLU A 222 -5.20 -13.16 12.30
C GLU A 222 -3.81 -13.75 12.60
N SER A 223 -3.35 -14.67 11.74
CA SER A 223 -2.01 -15.28 11.87
C SER A 223 -0.88 -14.28 11.62
N ALA A 224 -1.14 -13.21 10.84
CA ALA A 224 -0.14 -12.20 10.52
C ALA A 224 0.38 -11.48 11.78
N HIS A 225 -0.50 -11.13 12.73
CA HIS A 225 -0.09 -10.53 14.00
C HIS A 225 0.93 -11.40 14.75
N LYS A 226 0.63 -12.69 14.90
CA LYS A 226 1.51 -13.64 15.58
C LYS A 226 2.79 -13.89 14.78
N ARG A 227 2.64 -14.12 13.47
CA ARG A 227 3.76 -14.44 12.58
C ARG A 227 4.79 -13.31 12.54
N PHE A 228 4.33 -12.07 12.32
CA PHE A 228 5.21 -10.91 12.21
C PHE A 228 5.74 -10.40 13.57
N SER A 229 5.14 -10.83 14.69
CA SER A 229 5.73 -10.62 16.02
C SER A 229 6.91 -11.57 16.27
N MET A 230 6.83 -12.81 15.76
CA MET A 230 7.90 -13.81 15.91
C MET A 230 9.02 -13.61 14.89
N GLU A 231 8.68 -13.27 13.67
CA GLU A 231 9.60 -12.95 12.58
C GLU A 231 9.28 -11.55 12.03
N PRO A 232 9.82 -10.49 12.69
CA PRO A 232 9.52 -9.12 12.32
C PRO A 232 9.86 -8.83 10.87
N VAL A 233 8.94 -8.15 10.18
CA VAL A 233 9.08 -7.74 8.78
C VAL A 233 9.18 -6.22 8.66
N PHE A 234 9.87 -5.75 7.63
CA PHE A 234 10.06 -4.33 7.37
C PHE A 234 8.88 -3.70 6.61
N ALA A 235 8.40 -4.40 5.59
CA ALA A 235 7.29 -3.98 4.74
C ALA A 235 6.52 -5.19 4.25
N LEU A 236 5.31 -4.99 3.74
CA LEU A 236 4.51 -6.03 3.07
C LEU A 236 4.58 -5.87 1.55
N VAL A 237 4.56 -7.00 0.84
CA VAL A 237 4.48 -7.07 -0.63
C VAL A 237 3.28 -7.90 -1.03
N SER A 238 2.45 -7.36 -1.90
CA SER A 238 1.30 -8.05 -2.51
C SER A 238 0.46 -8.90 -1.53
N PRO A 239 0.13 -8.39 -0.32
CA PRO A 239 -0.76 -9.11 0.58
C PRO A 239 -2.12 -9.28 -0.09
N PHE A 240 -2.73 -10.45 0.06
CA PHE A 240 -4.06 -10.74 -0.44
C PHE A 240 -5.08 -10.21 0.57
N VAL A 241 -5.85 -9.21 0.15
CA VAL A 241 -6.81 -8.50 1.01
C VAL A 241 -8.15 -8.50 0.28
N TYR A 242 -8.97 -9.50 0.54
CA TYR A 242 -10.29 -9.63 -0.07
C TYR A 242 -11.35 -9.59 1.02
N ASP A 243 -12.25 -8.63 0.95
CA ASP A 243 -13.31 -8.36 1.94
C ASP A 243 -12.83 -8.05 3.38
N GLU A 244 -11.52 -7.83 3.57
CA GLU A 244 -10.89 -7.55 4.87
C GLU A 244 -10.09 -6.23 4.88
N GLU A 245 -10.39 -5.32 3.95
CA GLU A 245 -9.61 -4.09 3.75
C GLU A 245 -9.54 -3.22 5.01
N ALA A 246 -10.61 -3.13 5.77
CA ALA A 246 -10.63 -2.34 7.00
C ALA A 246 -9.74 -2.95 8.09
N ALA A 247 -9.80 -4.27 8.28
CA ALA A 247 -8.96 -4.98 9.24
C ALA A 247 -7.48 -4.93 8.82
N PHE A 248 -7.19 -5.07 7.53
CA PHE A 248 -5.85 -4.89 6.98
C PHE A 248 -5.32 -3.47 7.22
N GLY A 249 -6.15 -2.44 6.97
CA GLY A 249 -5.80 -1.06 7.28
C GLY A 249 -5.42 -0.87 8.74
N ALA A 250 -6.22 -1.39 9.67
CA ALA A 250 -5.93 -1.33 11.10
C ALA A 250 -4.60 -2.03 11.45
N LEU A 251 -4.33 -3.20 10.87
CA LEU A 251 -3.08 -3.94 11.09
C LEU A 251 -1.85 -3.13 10.66
N ILE A 252 -1.85 -2.59 9.45
CA ILE A 252 -0.68 -1.83 8.95
C ILE A 252 -0.49 -0.51 9.69
N ASP A 253 -1.58 0.14 10.12
CA ASP A 253 -1.54 1.39 10.89
C ASP A 253 -0.98 1.16 12.29
N GLN A 254 -1.48 0.14 12.98
CA GLN A 254 -1.01 -0.22 14.31
C GLN A 254 0.46 -0.65 14.31
N ALA A 255 0.86 -1.46 13.32
CA ALA A 255 2.23 -1.94 13.20
C ALA A 255 3.18 -0.93 12.53
N LYS A 256 2.67 0.23 12.04
CA LYS A 256 3.42 1.19 11.21
C LYS A 256 4.12 0.51 10.03
N LEU A 257 3.42 -0.40 9.37
CA LEU A 257 3.97 -1.34 8.41
C LEU A 257 3.60 -0.96 6.97
N PRO A 258 4.52 -0.41 6.16
CA PRO A 258 4.24 -0.07 4.77
C PRO A 258 3.86 -1.32 3.96
N ALA A 259 2.85 -1.20 3.09
CA ALA A 259 2.39 -2.28 2.23
C ALA A 259 2.36 -1.83 0.76
N VAL A 260 3.01 -2.61 -0.11
CA VAL A 260 3.08 -2.33 -1.55
C VAL A 260 2.27 -3.35 -2.32
N GLY A 261 1.35 -2.86 -3.13
CA GLY A 261 0.49 -3.64 -4.00
C GLY A 261 -0.45 -4.60 -3.26
N PRO A 262 -1.19 -4.16 -2.22
CA PRO A 262 -2.26 -5.01 -1.69
C PRO A 262 -3.15 -5.49 -2.84
N PHE A 263 -3.35 -6.81 -2.91
CA PHE A 263 -4.19 -7.43 -3.94
C PHE A 263 -5.63 -7.47 -3.44
N THR A 264 -6.42 -6.55 -3.95
CA THR A 264 -7.82 -6.34 -3.59
C THR A 264 -8.63 -5.88 -4.79
N ALA A 265 -9.92 -6.21 -4.82
CA ALA A 265 -10.86 -5.64 -5.78
C ALA A 265 -11.25 -4.18 -5.41
N ASN A 266 -11.10 -3.81 -4.15
CA ASN A 266 -11.56 -2.53 -3.61
C ASN A 266 -10.42 -1.79 -2.89
N PRO A 267 -9.44 -1.22 -3.63
CA PRO A 267 -8.43 -0.37 -3.00
C PRO A 267 -9.14 0.71 -2.21
N GLN A 268 -9.13 0.58 -0.90
CA GLN A 268 -9.69 1.63 -0.07
C GLN A 268 -8.77 2.83 -0.16
N ARG A 269 -9.35 3.99 -0.30
CA ARG A 269 -8.71 5.23 0.12
C ARG A 269 -8.62 5.13 1.64
N ILE A 270 -7.67 4.30 2.10
CA ILE A 270 -7.39 4.14 3.52
C ILE A 270 -7.24 5.56 4.03
N GLY A 271 -8.22 5.93 4.84
CA GLY A 271 -8.40 7.30 5.20
C GLY A 271 -7.11 7.87 5.77
N ARG A 272 -6.85 9.06 5.42
CA ARG A 272 -6.03 10.16 5.99
C ARG A 272 -5.08 9.88 7.16
N LEU A 273 -5.05 8.70 7.79
CA LEU A 273 -4.32 8.44 9.02
C LEU A 273 -2.95 7.79 8.84
N SER A 274 -2.74 6.86 7.93
CA SER A 274 -1.41 6.29 7.78
C SER A 274 -0.78 6.48 6.41
N GLY A 275 -1.56 6.43 5.35
CA GLY A 275 -1.03 6.49 3.99
C GLY A 275 0.02 5.41 3.70
N LEU A 276 0.03 4.29 4.45
CA LEU A 276 1.04 3.24 4.36
C LEU A 276 0.74 2.18 3.30
N ALA A 277 -0.47 2.14 2.74
CA ALA A 277 -0.82 1.23 1.65
C ALA A 277 -0.61 1.90 0.28
N PHE A 278 0.26 1.34 -0.54
CA PHE A 278 0.57 1.80 -1.90
C PHE A 278 -0.03 0.81 -2.90
N TYR A 279 -1.17 1.14 -3.47
CA TYR A 279 -1.85 0.31 -4.46
C TYR A 279 -1.21 0.50 -5.84
N VAL A 280 -0.88 -0.60 -6.51
CA VAL A 280 -0.30 -0.57 -7.86
C VAL A 280 -1.40 -0.38 -8.90
N LEU A 281 -2.50 -1.11 -8.76
CA LEU A 281 -3.62 -1.12 -9.70
C LEU A 281 -4.75 -0.20 -9.25
N PRO A 282 -5.52 0.37 -10.20
CA PRO A 282 -6.66 1.21 -9.91
C PRO A 282 -7.85 0.40 -9.37
N GLY A 283 -8.62 1.03 -8.50
CA GLY A 283 -9.86 0.49 -7.99
C GLY A 283 -11.10 0.83 -8.85
N PRO A 284 -12.30 0.47 -8.36
CA PRO A 284 -13.55 0.73 -9.06
C PRO A 284 -13.79 2.21 -9.36
N VAL A 285 -13.33 3.11 -8.51
CA VAL A 285 -13.46 4.57 -8.67
C VAL A 285 -12.71 5.07 -9.90
N GLU A 286 -11.45 4.70 -10.04
CA GLU A 286 -10.60 5.09 -11.16
C GLU A 286 -11.05 4.39 -12.45
N GLN A 287 -11.46 3.13 -12.36
CA GLN A 287 -12.00 2.39 -13.50
C GLN A 287 -13.30 3.02 -14.03
N ALA A 288 -14.21 3.43 -13.13
CA ALA A 288 -15.45 4.11 -13.51
C ALA A 288 -15.18 5.44 -14.23
N ALA A 289 -14.23 6.23 -13.74
CA ALA A 289 -13.82 7.46 -14.42
C ALA A 289 -13.20 7.19 -15.80
N ALA A 290 -12.40 6.13 -15.95
CA ALA A 290 -11.82 5.75 -17.24
C ALA A 290 -12.88 5.31 -18.27
N LEU A 291 -13.96 4.65 -17.84
CA LEU A 291 -15.10 4.34 -18.70
C LEU A 291 -15.75 5.61 -19.25
N VAL A 292 -15.93 6.61 -18.40
CA VAL A 292 -16.51 7.91 -18.82
C VAL A 292 -15.57 8.61 -19.82
N ASP A 293 -14.27 8.63 -19.56
CA ASP A 293 -13.28 9.20 -20.49
C ASP A 293 -13.29 8.49 -21.85
N PHE A 294 -13.38 7.16 -21.85
CA PHE A 294 -13.49 6.39 -23.09
C PHE A 294 -14.77 6.72 -23.85
N ALA A 295 -15.89 6.74 -23.15
CA ALA A 295 -17.18 7.08 -23.75
C ALA A 295 -17.15 8.49 -24.36
N ALA A 296 -16.56 9.47 -23.65
CA ALA A 296 -16.43 10.85 -24.12
C ALA A 296 -15.59 10.97 -25.40
N ARG A 297 -14.52 10.18 -25.52
CA ARG A 297 -13.66 10.16 -26.73
C ARG A 297 -14.31 9.48 -27.92
N THR A 298 -15.20 8.52 -27.67
CA THR A 298 -15.81 7.68 -28.73
C THR A 298 -17.22 8.07 -29.11
N ALA A 299 -17.96 8.77 -28.23
CA ALA A 299 -19.27 9.28 -28.51
C ALA A 299 -19.16 10.57 -29.35
N LYS A 300 -19.85 10.62 -30.51
CA LYS A 300 -19.99 11.88 -31.27
C LYS A 300 -20.66 12.92 -30.39
N ALA A 301 -20.17 14.16 -30.44
CA ALA A 301 -20.52 15.27 -29.55
C ALA A 301 -22.02 15.69 -29.56
N SER A 302 -22.83 15.18 -30.48
CA SER A 302 -24.25 15.50 -30.56
C SER A 302 -25.10 14.48 -29.82
N GLY A 303 -25.38 14.72 -28.52
CA GLY A 303 -26.42 14.02 -27.81
C GLY A 303 -25.95 13.01 -26.75
N TRP A 304 -25.05 13.44 -25.90
CA TRP A 304 -24.72 12.67 -24.68
C TRP A 304 -25.96 12.57 -23.78
N ARG A 305 -26.73 11.53 -23.96
CA ARG A 305 -27.80 11.14 -23.04
C ARG A 305 -27.29 9.97 -22.18
N ALA A 306 -26.53 10.32 -21.15
CA ALA A 306 -25.95 9.33 -20.26
C ALA A 306 -26.92 8.96 -19.14
N ALA A 307 -26.78 7.72 -18.67
CA ALA A 307 -27.41 7.26 -17.44
C ALA A 307 -26.41 6.44 -16.63
N ILE A 308 -26.45 6.59 -15.33
CA ILE A 308 -25.73 5.76 -14.38
C ILE A 308 -26.74 4.86 -13.68
N VAL A 309 -26.57 3.55 -13.84
CA VAL A 309 -27.34 2.51 -13.17
C VAL A 309 -26.44 1.89 -12.11
N GLY A 310 -26.75 2.08 -10.83
CA GLY A 310 -25.85 1.66 -9.77
C GLY A 310 -26.54 1.22 -8.50
N SER A 311 -25.96 0.24 -7.81
CA SER A 311 -26.38 -0.18 -6.48
C SER A 311 -26.01 0.87 -5.42
N GLY A 312 -26.85 1.04 -4.41
CA GLY A 312 -26.55 1.86 -3.24
C GLY A 312 -25.51 1.26 -2.28
N ALA A 313 -25.08 0.02 -2.52
CA ALA A 313 -24.06 -0.65 -1.72
C ALA A 313 -22.64 -0.26 -2.17
N SER A 314 -21.71 -0.15 -1.21
CA SER A 314 -20.27 -0.06 -1.49
C SER A 314 -19.78 -1.41 -2.06
N PRO A 315 -18.84 -1.45 -3.02
CA PRO A 315 -18.13 -0.32 -3.64
C PRO A 315 -18.84 0.28 -4.86
N TYR A 316 -20.01 -0.21 -5.23
CA TYR A 316 -20.72 0.21 -6.47
C TYR A 316 -21.16 1.67 -6.40
N ARG A 317 -21.56 2.12 -5.20
CA ARG A 317 -21.96 3.51 -4.98
C ARG A 317 -20.81 4.47 -5.26
N GLU A 318 -19.61 4.18 -4.74
CA GLU A 318 -18.43 5.02 -4.94
C GLU A 318 -18.01 5.07 -6.42
N ALA A 319 -18.13 3.97 -7.14
CA ALA A 319 -17.88 3.91 -8.58
C ALA A 319 -18.90 4.73 -9.37
N ALA A 320 -20.19 4.62 -9.02
CA ALA A 320 -21.26 5.42 -9.64
C ALA A 320 -21.11 6.93 -9.38
N GLU A 321 -20.71 7.31 -8.16
CA GLU A 321 -20.42 8.70 -7.80
C GLU A 321 -19.21 9.24 -8.58
N ALA A 322 -18.16 8.44 -8.73
CA ALA A 322 -16.96 8.79 -9.51
C ALA A 322 -17.29 8.98 -10.99
N ALA A 323 -18.09 8.10 -11.58
CA ALA A 323 -18.57 8.26 -12.96
C ALA A 323 -19.38 9.53 -13.13
N SER A 324 -20.30 9.82 -12.19
CA SER A 324 -21.09 11.05 -12.22
C SER A 324 -20.23 12.31 -12.16
N HIS A 325 -19.31 12.36 -11.21
CA HIS A 325 -18.40 13.49 -11.06
C HIS A 325 -17.49 13.67 -12.28
N ARG A 326 -17.02 12.56 -12.89
CA ARG A 326 -16.24 12.64 -14.12
C ARG A 326 -17.07 13.16 -15.29
N CYS A 327 -18.32 12.71 -15.41
CA CYS A 327 -19.27 13.27 -16.39
C CYS A 327 -19.47 14.77 -16.22
N GLU A 328 -19.64 15.26 -15.00
CA GLU A 328 -19.76 16.68 -14.71
C GLU A 328 -18.54 17.48 -15.18
N LYS A 329 -17.33 16.98 -14.87
CA LYS A 329 -16.06 17.59 -15.30
C LYS A 329 -15.90 17.65 -16.82
N LEU A 330 -16.40 16.64 -17.53
CA LEU A 330 -16.29 16.57 -18.99
C LEU A 330 -17.45 17.25 -19.72
N GLY A 331 -18.40 17.80 -19.00
CA GLY A 331 -19.56 18.48 -19.61
C GLY A 331 -20.48 17.53 -20.36
N CYS A 332 -20.65 16.29 -19.84
CA CYS A 332 -21.48 15.26 -20.49
C CYS A 332 -22.99 15.60 -20.58
N GLY A 333 -23.41 16.76 -20.17
CA GLY A 333 -24.82 17.13 -20.09
C GLY A 333 -25.55 16.48 -18.90
N GLU A 334 -26.89 16.42 -18.99
CA GLU A 334 -27.69 15.82 -17.92
C GLU A 334 -27.50 14.30 -17.86
N VAL A 335 -27.01 13.80 -16.69
CA VAL A 335 -26.82 12.37 -16.41
C VAL A 335 -28.00 11.90 -15.56
N ALA A 336 -28.81 10.98 -16.08
CA ALA A 336 -29.85 10.35 -15.29
C ALA A 336 -29.22 9.36 -14.31
N ARG A 337 -29.66 9.39 -13.06
CA ARG A 337 -29.32 8.37 -12.07
C ARG A 337 -30.50 7.42 -11.90
N ILE A 338 -30.26 6.15 -12.16
CA ILE A 338 -31.21 5.05 -11.97
C ILE A 338 -30.59 4.13 -10.94
N GLY A 339 -30.98 4.26 -9.70
CA GLY A 339 -30.41 3.52 -8.56
C GLY A 339 -30.03 4.49 -7.44
N ALA A 340 -29.84 4.05 -6.39
CA ALA A 340 -29.69 4.12 -4.97
C ALA A 340 -30.78 3.22 -4.39
N TYR A 341 -30.96 2.04 -4.97
CA TYR A 341 -31.92 1.07 -4.48
C TYR A 341 -31.30 0.30 -3.32
N THR A 342 -32.11 0.08 -2.33
CA THR A 342 -31.76 -0.70 -1.14
C THR A 342 -32.10 -2.20 -1.31
N GLY A 343 -32.47 -2.62 -2.52
CA GLY A 343 -32.84 -3.98 -2.89
C GLY A 343 -32.32 -4.33 -4.30
N PRO A 344 -32.67 -5.50 -4.88
CA PRO A 344 -32.25 -5.90 -6.20
C PRO A 344 -32.81 -4.97 -7.29
N LEU A 345 -32.02 -4.77 -8.37
CA LEU A 345 -32.40 -3.94 -9.50
C LEU A 345 -33.65 -4.51 -10.21
N ASN A 346 -34.69 -3.70 -10.34
CA ASN A 346 -35.78 -4.02 -11.28
C ASN A 346 -35.31 -3.67 -12.71
N ALA A 347 -34.72 -4.64 -13.39
CA ALA A 347 -34.12 -4.45 -14.70
C ALA A 347 -35.14 -3.98 -15.76
N ALA A 348 -36.35 -4.55 -15.77
CA ALA A 348 -37.39 -4.17 -16.72
C ALA A 348 -37.85 -2.71 -16.56
N ALA A 349 -38.06 -2.27 -15.31
CA ALA A 349 -38.42 -0.89 -15.01
C ALA A 349 -37.28 0.09 -15.36
N ALA A 350 -36.04 -0.29 -15.04
CA ALA A 350 -34.84 0.50 -15.38
C ALA A 350 -34.69 0.67 -16.89
N VAL A 351 -34.80 -0.40 -17.66
CA VAL A 351 -34.73 -0.39 -19.12
C VAL A 351 -35.88 0.40 -19.73
N GLY A 352 -37.11 0.24 -19.23
CA GLY A 352 -38.27 1.03 -19.65
C GLY A 352 -38.03 2.53 -19.54
N ARG A 353 -37.45 2.97 -18.40
CA ARG A 353 -37.09 4.37 -18.18
C ARG A 353 -35.94 4.82 -19.10
N LEU A 354 -34.86 4.03 -19.22
CA LEU A 354 -33.73 4.31 -20.10
C LEU A 354 -34.16 4.53 -21.55
N LYS A 355 -35.06 3.69 -22.05
CA LYS A 355 -35.60 3.76 -23.40
C LYS A 355 -36.51 4.96 -23.57
N ALA A 356 -37.44 5.21 -22.64
CA ALA A 356 -38.35 6.38 -22.68
C ALA A 356 -37.57 7.69 -22.68
N GLU A 357 -36.50 7.79 -21.92
CA GLU A 357 -35.62 8.95 -21.86
C GLU A 357 -34.56 8.94 -22.98
N ARG A 358 -34.56 7.95 -23.87
CA ARG A 358 -33.59 7.78 -24.98
C ARG A 358 -32.13 7.86 -24.50
N ARG A 359 -31.80 7.22 -23.35
CA ARG A 359 -30.44 7.21 -22.83
C ARG A 359 -29.58 6.28 -23.71
N ALA A 360 -28.54 6.84 -24.32
CA ALA A 360 -27.69 6.17 -25.28
C ALA A 360 -26.38 5.62 -24.65
N GLN A 361 -25.95 6.17 -23.54
CA GLN A 361 -24.72 5.78 -22.81
C GLN A 361 -25.13 5.31 -21.40
N ILE A 362 -24.97 4.03 -21.10
CA ILE A 362 -25.40 3.43 -19.84
C ILE A 362 -24.18 2.95 -19.08
N PHE A 363 -23.85 3.58 -17.96
CA PHE A 363 -22.79 3.15 -17.06
C PHE A 363 -23.39 2.32 -15.93
N PHE A 364 -22.99 1.06 -15.82
CA PHE A 364 -23.53 0.12 -14.86
C PHE A 364 -22.51 -0.22 -13.75
N PHE A 365 -22.95 -0.10 -12.50
CA PHE A 365 -22.19 -0.45 -11.30
C PHE A 365 -23.08 -1.21 -10.32
N GLY A 366 -23.02 -2.53 -10.35
CA GLY A 366 -23.84 -3.44 -9.52
C GLY A 366 -23.31 -4.85 -9.57
N SER A 367 -24.10 -5.79 -9.08
CA SER A 367 -23.75 -7.21 -9.06
C SER A 367 -23.80 -7.83 -10.46
N GLU A 368 -23.19 -9.01 -10.58
CA GLU A 368 -23.19 -9.78 -11.84
C GLU A 368 -24.61 -10.21 -12.25
N GLU A 369 -25.44 -10.60 -11.30
CA GLU A 369 -26.83 -10.99 -11.54
C GLU A 369 -27.67 -9.80 -12.06
N GLU A 370 -27.52 -8.63 -11.43
CA GLU A 370 -28.20 -7.41 -11.86
C GLU A 370 -27.76 -6.97 -13.27
N PHE A 371 -26.47 -7.12 -13.58
CA PHE A 371 -25.94 -6.81 -14.91
C PHE A 371 -26.51 -7.75 -15.99
N ALA A 372 -26.56 -9.06 -15.70
CA ALA A 372 -27.17 -10.02 -16.60
C ALA A 372 -28.64 -9.69 -16.85
N GLY A 373 -29.42 -9.39 -15.81
CA GLY A 373 -30.82 -8.97 -15.91
C GLY A 373 -30.99 -7.69 -16.72
N LEU A 374 -30.11 -6.70 -16.54
CA LEU A 374 -30.12 -5.45 -17.32
C LEU A 374 -29.90 -5.72 -18.82
N LEU A 375 -28.90 -6.55 -19.16
CA LEU A 375 -28.60 -6.88 -20.56
C LEU A 375 -29.73 -7.66 -21.21
N ASP A 376 -30.34 -8.63 -20.50
CA ASP A 376 -31.48 -9.39 -21.00
C ASP A 376 -32.72 -8.51 -21.25
N ALA A 377 -33.05 -7.65 -20.29
CA ALA A 377 -34.16 -6.70 -20.45
C ALA A 377 -33.89 -5.67 -21.57
N ALA A 378 -32.65 -5.18 -21.66
CA ALA A 378 -32.26 -4.24 -22.71
C ALA A 378 -32.30 -4.93 -24.10
N GLY A 379 -31.82 -6.17 -24.21
CA GLY A 379 -31.86 -6.95 -25.44
C GLY A 379 -33.29 -7.14 -25.97
N ALA A 380 -34.24 -7.45 -25.10
CA ALA A 380 -35.66 -7.57 -25.43
C ALA A 380 -36.30 -6.21 -25.86
N ALA A 381 -35.73 -5.09 -25.42
CA ALA A 381 -36.23 -3.75 -25.69
C ALA A 381 -35.56 -3.04 -26.87
N LEU A 382 -34.51 -3.62 -27.49
CA LEU A 382 -33.79 -3.01 -28.62
C LEU A 382 -34.72 -2.81 -29.82
N ASP A 383 -34.55 -1.66 -30.48
CA ASP A 383 -35.20 -1.34 -31.77
C ASP A 383 -34.29 -0.42 -32.62
N ALA A 384 -34.75 -0.02 -33.80
CA ALA A 384 -33.98 0.86 -34.69
C ALA A 384 -33.71 2.24 -34.09
N ALA A 385 -34.56 2.70 -33.16
CA ALA A 385 -34.45 4.02 -32.53
C ALA A 385 -33.66 4.05 -31.23
N TRP A 386 -33.43 2.89 -30.59
CA TRP A 386 -32.73 2.77 -29.31
C TRP A 386 -31.78 1.57 -29.28
N ARG A 387 -30.47 1.85 -29.46
CA ARG A 387 -29.37 0.94 -29.37
C ARG A 387 -28.30 1.52 -28.45
N PRO A 388 -28.40 1.28 -27.14
CA PRO A 388 -27.50 1.88 -26.17
C PRO A 388 -26.13 1.21 -26.18
N ARG A 389 -25.12 1.99 -25.74
CA ARG A 389 -23.81 1.49 -25.32
C ARG A 389 -23.82 1.27 -23.82
N VAL A 390 -23.36 0.10 -23.41
CA VAL A 390 -23.30 -0.28 -21.99
C VAL A 390 -21.85 -0.36 -21.56
N TYR A 391 -21.53 0.31 -20.48
CA TYR A 391 -20.18 0.40 -19.90
C TYR A 391 -20.21 -0.19 -18.50
N ALA A 392 -19.28 -1.12 -18.19
CA ALA A 392 -19.28 -1.82 -16.93
C ALA A 392 -17.86 -2.24 -16.50
N PRO A 393 -17.63 -2.58 -15.22
CA PRO A 393 -16.38 -3.18 -14.75
C PRO A 393 -16.09 -4.53 -15.41
N GLY A 394 -14.80 -4.82 -15.62
CA GLY A 394 -14.33 -6.09 -16.20
C GLY A 394 -14.64 -7.33 -15.34
N SER A 395 -14.94 -7.16 -14.06
CA SER A 395 -15.43 -8.22 -13.17
C SER A 395 -16.78 -8.82 -13.65
N LEU A 396 -17.55 -8.08 -14.47
CA LEU A 396 -18.84 -8.48 -15.02
C LEU A 396 -18.72 -9.18 -16.40
N ALA A 397 -17.50 -9.51 -16.82
CA ALA A 397 -17.22 -10.12 -18.13
C ALA A 397 -17.99 -11.44 -18.37
N ARG A 398 -18.20 -12.25 -17.34
CA ARG A 398 -18.93 -13.50 -17.44
C ARG A 398 -20.40 -13.29 -17.82
N ALA A 399 -21.06 -12.34 -17.17
CA ALA A 399 -22.43 -11.96 -17.49
C ALA A 399 -22.51 -11.36 -18.90
N ALA A 400 -21.58 -10.49 -19.29
CA ALA A 400 -21.52 -9.94 -20.64
C ALA A 400 -21.39 -11.04 -21.71
N LEU A 401 -20.48 -11.99 -21.53
CA LEU A 401 -20.30 -13.12 -22.45
C LEU A 401 -21.53 -14.02 -22.53
N ALA A 402 -22.22 -14.25 -21.40
CA ALA A 402 -23.46 -15.04 -21.38
C ALA A 402 -24.63 -14.34 -22.10
N ALA A 403 -24.64 -13.01 -22.10
CA ALA A 403 -25.69 -12.22 -22.75
C ALA A 403 -25.42 -11.94 -24.25
N ARG A 404 -24.25 -12.27 -24.79
CA ARG A 404 -23.80 -11.87 -26.15
C ARG A 404 -24.75 -12.25 -27.29
N GLU A 405 -25.49 -13.31 -27.12
CA GLU A 405 -26.45 -13.76 -28.14
C GLU A 405 -27.84 -13.08 -28.02
N ARG A 406 -28.14 -12.51 -26.85
CA ARG A 406 -29.42 -11.90 -26.52
C ARG A 406 -29.38 -10.37 -26.56
N PHE A 407 -28.20 -9.78 -26.44
CA PHE A 407 -27.98 -8.33 -26.48
C PHE A 407 -27.14 -7.95 -27.70
N ASP A 408 -27.76 -7.37 -28.70
CA ASP A 408 -27.13 -6.88 -29.95
C ASP A 408 -26.77 -5.40 -29.86
N GLY A 409 -26.41 -4.92 -28.67
CA GLY A 409 -25.85 -3.60 -28.41
C GLY A 409 -24.34 -3.67 -28.18
N GLU A 410 -23.73 -2.49 -28.04
CA GLU A 410 -22.29 -2.39 -27.73
C GLU A 410 -22.06 -2.47 -26.23
N VAL A 411 -21.21 -3.40 -25.78
CA VAL A 411 -20.79 -3.54 -24.38
C VAL A 411 -19.30 -3.27 -24.27
N PHE A 412 -18.91 -2.40 -23.35
CA PHE A 412 -17.54 -2.04 -23.07
C PHE A 412 -17.21 -2.32 -21.59
N LEU A 413 -16.12 -3.02 -21.37
CA LEU A 413 -15.68 -3.41 -20.02
C LEU A 413 -14.31 -2.79 -19.72
N VAL A 414 -14.14 -2.27 -18.49
CA VAL A 414 -12.86 -1.70 -18.04
C VAL A 414 -12.08 -2.67 -17.20
N TYR A 415 -10.77 -2.76 -17.46
CA TYR A 415 -9.83 -3.58 -16.71
C TYR A 415 -8.72 -2.74 -16.07
N PRO A 416 -8.31 -3.06 -14.83
CA PRO A 416 -7.23 -2.34 -14.12
C PRO A 416 -5.83 -2.63 -14.68
N ALA A 417 -5.69 -3.68 -15.49
CA ALA A 417 -4.46 -4.08 -16.15
C ALA A 417 -4.76 -4.56 -17.56
N SER A 418 -3.74 -4.64 -18.43
CA SER A 418 -3.94 -5.09 -19.81
C SER A 418 -4.55 -6.50 -19.85
N PRO A 419 -5.72 -6.67 -20.47
CA PRO A 419 -6.31 -8.00 -20.70
C PRO A 419 -5.53 -8.78 -21.77
N ALA A 420 -4.81 -8.10 -22.67
CA ALA A 420 -3.89 -8.72 -23.59
C ALA A 420 -2.55 -8.96 -22.89
N GLU A 421 -2.09 -10.21 -22.86
CA GLU A 421 -0.88 -10.61 -22.12
C GLU A 421 0.46 -10.07 -22.68
N GLN A 422 0.45 -9.07 -23.55
CA GLN A 422 1.64 -8.61 -24.28
C GLN A 422 2.66 -7.87 -23.39
N ALA A 423 2.18 -7.00 -22.49
CA ALA A 423 3.08 -6.29 -21.60
C ALA A 423 3.60 -7.23 -20.48
N GLY A 424 4.93 -7.28 -20.30
CA GLY A 424 5.56 -8.14 -19.30
C GLY A 424 5.50 -9.65 -19.60
N ALA A 425 4.87 -10.09 -20.70
CA ALA A 425 4.71 -11.51 -21.02
C ALA A 425 6.07 -12.21 -21.19
N GLN A 426 7.02 -11.56 -21.82
CA GLN A 426 8.37 -12.12 -21.98
C GLN A 426 9.11 -12.25 -20.64
N ALA A 427 9.02 -11.23 -19.80
CA ALA A 427 9.64 -11.22 -18.46
C ALA A 427 9.01 -12.31 -17.57
N LEU A 428 7.67 -12.41 -17.54
CA LEU A 428 6.98 -13.49 -16.84
C LEU A 428 7.32 -14.88 -17.41
N GLY A 429 7.40 -15.00 -18.75
CA GLY A 429 7.80 -16.24 -19.41
C GLY A 429 9.22 -16.67 -19.04
N ASN A 430 10.15 -15.74 -18.90
CA ASN A 430 11.50 -16.02 -18.42
C ASN A 430 11.49 -16.54 -16.97
N LEU A 431 10.79 -15.85 -16.07
CA LEU A 431 10.66 -16.27 -14.67
C LEU A 431 9.98 -17.65 -14.55
N ARG A 432 8.94 -17.91 -15.35
CA ARG A 432 8.27 -19.22 -15.38
C ARG A 432 9.25 -20.34 -15.76
N ARG A 433 10.07 -20.13 -16.78
CA ARG A 433 11.07 -21.14 -17.21
C ARG A 433 12.17 -21.33 -16.19
N GLU A 434 12.68 -20.24 -15.60
CA GLU A 434 13.79 -20.28 -14.66
C GLU A 434 13.40 -20.88 -13.31
N PHE A 435 12.23 -20.53 -12.80
CA PHE A 435 11.79 -20.89 -11.44
C PHE A 435 10.66 -21.94 -11.42
N GLY A 436 10.25 -22.48 -12.57
CA GLY A 436 9.20 -23.49 -12.65
C GLY A 436 7.81 -22.98 -12.25
N LEU A 437 7.51 -21.69 -12.50
CA LEU A 437 6.22 -21.12 -12.09
C LEU A 437 5.09 -21.67 -12.96
N THR A 438 3.90 -21.86 -12.35
CA THR A 438 2.71 -22.30 -13.07
C THR A 438 2.33 -21.35 -14.21
N ALA A 439 1.78 -21.89 -15.30
CA ALA A 439 1.19 -21.08 -16.35
C ALA A 439 -0.19 -20.50 -15.98
N GLN A 440 -0.84 -21.10 -14.97
CA GLN A 440 -2.13 -20.64 -14.47
C GLN A 440 -1.99 -19.37 -13.62
N HIS A 441 -3.11 -18.67 -13.41
CA HIS A 441 -3.17 -17.44 -12.59
C HIS A 441 -2.23 -16.31 -13.03
N GLY A 442 -1.99 -16.17 -14.35
CA GLY A 442 -1.06 -15.18 -14.90
C GLY A 442 -1.37 -13.73 -14.48
N ALA A 443 -2.64 -13.36 -14.33
CA ALA A 443 -3.03 -12.03 -13.86
C ALA A 443 -2.58 -11.77 -12.40
N ALA A 444 -2.77 -12.77 -11.51
CA ALA A 444 -2.32 -12.69 -10.12
C ALA A 444 -0.79 -12.64 -10.01
N GLN A 445 -0.08 -13.44 -10.82
CA GLN A 445 1.38 -13.38 -10.91
C GLN A 445 1.88 -12.01 -11.36
N ARG A 446 1.27 -11.41 -12.40
CA ARG A 446 1.64 -10.06 -12.87
C ARG A 446 1.41 -9.00 -11.80
N ALA A 447 0.27 -9.03 -11.11
CA ALA A 447 -0.01 -8.10 -10.03
C ALA A 447 1.03 -8.20 -8.90
N ALA A 448 1.39 -9.43 -8.51
CA ALA A 448 2.41 -9.69 -7.50
C ALA A 448 3.80 -9.25 -7.93
N LEU A 449 4.18 -9.47 -9.18
CA LEU A 449 5.47 -9.02 -9.75
C LEU A 449 5.54 -7.50 -9.87
N ALA A 450 4.44 -6.84 -10.27
CA ALA A 450 4.36 -5.39 -10.28
C ALA A 450 4.60 -4.80 -8.88
N ALA A 451 3.93 -5.37 -7.87
CA ALA A 451 4.12 -4.98 -6.48
C ALA A 451 5.56 -5.21 -6.01
N ALA A 452 6.15 -6.37 -6.32
CA ALA A 452 7.52 -6.69 -5.95
C ALA A 452 8.54 -5.77 -6.64
N THR A 453 8.30 -5.39 -7.90
CA THR A 453 9.15 -4.44 -8.64
C THR A 453 9.09 -3.05 -8.02
N VAL A 454 7.89 -2.57 -7.69
CA VAL A 454 7.70 -1.27 -7.00
C VAL A 454 8.36 -1.28 -5.62
N LEU A 455 8.17 -2.35 -4.83
CA LEU A 455 8.80 -2.50 -3.53
C LEU A 455 10.32 -2.45 -3.64
N THR A 456 10.91 -3.23 -4.53
CA THR A 456 12.38 -3.32 -4.65
C THR A 456 12.98 -2.01 -5.17
N GLU A 457 12.29 -1.27 -6.02
CA GLU A 457 12.71 0.07 -6.44
C GLU A 457 12.64 1.07 -5.27
N GLY A 458 11.55 1.05 -4.50
CA GLY A 458 11.42 1.87 -3.28
C GLY A 458 12.55 1.60 -2.29
N LEU A 459 12.91 0.33 -2.08
CA LEU A 459 14.02 -0.06 -1.20
C LEU A 459 15.38 0.45 -1.72
N ARG A 460 15.63 0.39 -3.04
CA ARG A 460 16.86 0.93 -3.64
C ARG A 460 16.96 2.44 -3.42
N ARG A 461 15.88 3.17 -3.66
CA ARG A 461 15.84 4.64 -3.49
C ARG A 461 15.93 5.08 -2.04
N ALA A 462 15.40 4.28 -1.11
CA ALA A 462 15.48 4.58 0.32
C ALA A 462 16.92 4.58 0.87
N GLY A 463 17.84 3.89 0.19
CA GLY A 463 19.26 3.90 0.52
C GLY A 463 19.65 2.85 1.57
N ARG A 464 20.95 2.85 1.93
CA ARG A 464 21.51 1.87 2.86
C ARG A 464 21.00 2.06 4.30
N ASP A 465 20.84 3.30 4.70
CA ASP A 465 20.32 3.66 6.04
C ASP A 465 18.79 3.60 6.02
N LEU A 466 18.29 2.38 5.88
CA LEU A 466 16.89 2.09 5.62
C LEU A 466 16.03 2.33 6.86
N SER A 467 15.03 3.21 6.72
CA SER A 467 13.91 3.35 7.65
C SER A 467 12.58 3.26 6.90
N ARG A 468 11.49 2.93 7.60
CA ARG A 468 10.15 2.92 6.99
C ARG A 468 9.75 4.28 6.44
N ASP A 469 10.13 5.37 7.12
CA ASP A 469 9.87 6.73 6.65
C ASP A 469 10.64 7.04 5.36
N ARG A 470 11.92 6.65 5.26
CA ARG A 470 12.69 6.78 4.02
C ARG A 470 12.10 5.94 2.90
N PHE A 471 11.66 4.74 3.23
CA PHE A 471 11.02 3.85 2.25
C PHE A 471 9.69 4.43 1.75
N VAL A 472 8.84 4.94 2.63
CA VAL A 472 7.59 5.63 2.25
C VAL A 472 7.88 6.83 1.36
N ARG A 473 8.82 7.70 1.73
CA ARG A 473 9.23 8.83 0.89
C ARG A 473 9.82 8.40 -0.45
N ALA A 474 10.57 7.31 -0.47
CA ALA A 474 11.11 6.75 -1.71
C ALA A 474 9.98 6.27 -2.64
N LEU A 475 8.94 5.61 -2.10
CA LEU A 475 7.76 5.24 -2.86
C LEU A 475 7.00 6.47 -3.37
N GLU A 476 6.79 7.48 -2.52
CA GLU A 476 6.14 8.75 -2.87
C GLU A 476 6.88 9.53 -3.97
N SER A 477 8.19 9.32 -4.11
CA SER A 477 9.02 9.93 -5.16
C SER A 477 8.91 9.23 -6.52
N LEU A 478 8.23 8.07 -6.60
CA LEU A 478 8.04 7.38 -7.86
C LEU A 478 7.08 8.17 -8.75
N ASN A 479 7.57 8.57 -9.92
CA ASN A 479 6.78 9.27 -10.92
C ASN A 479 6.95 8.57 -12.27
N ASN A 480 5.84 8.17 -12.86
CA ASN A 480 5.77 7.45 -14.13
C ASN A 480 6.72 6.23 -14.19
N PHE A 481 6.86 5.53 -13.06
CA PHE A 481 7.73 4.36 -12.94
C PHE A 481 7.07 3.15 -13.58
N ASP A 482 7.77 2.49 -14.50
CA ASP A 482 7.34 1.22 -15.11
C ASP A 482 7.65 0.04 -14.16
N PRO A 483 6.64 -0.68 -13.67
CA PRO A 483 6.84 -1.87 -12.85
C PRO A 483 7.19 -3.12 -13.69
N GLY A 484 8.06 -2.99 -14.68
CA GLY A 484 8.55 -4.09 -15.52
C GLY A 484 7.54 -4.57 -16.57
N GLY A 485 6.62 -3.72 -17.00
CA GLY A 485 5.54 -4.07 -17.92
C GLY A 485 4.46 -4.98 -17.31
N PHE A 486 4.53 -5.29 -15.99
CA PHE A 486 3.54 -6.12 -15.31
C PHE A 486 2.25 -5.37 -14.96
N ALA A 487 2.33 -4.05 -14.88
CA ALA A 487 1.21 -3.13 -14.68
C ALA A 487 1.49 -1.82 -15.44
N PRO A 488 0.49 -0.93 -15.60
CA PRO A 488 0.74 0.43 -16.08
C PRO A 488 1.72 1.17 -15.19
N ALA A 489 2.40 2.19 -15.75
CA ALA A 489 3.33 3.01 -15.00
C ALA A 489 2.65 3.66 -13.79
N VAL A 490 3.34 3.65 -12.65
CA VAL A 490 2.83 4.14 -11.38
C VAL A 490 3.46 5.48 -10.99
N SER A 491 2.65 6.33 -10.35
CA SER A 491 3.12 7.54 -9.70
C SER A 491 2.45 7.65 -8.33
N TYR A 492 3.23 7.96 -7.30
CA TYR A 492 2.72 8.17 -5.96
C TYR A 492 3.03 9.59 -5.48
N GLY A 493 2.56 9.92 -4.31
CA GLY A 493 2.80 11.18 -3.64
C GLY A 493 2.20 11.18 -2.23
N PRO A 494 2.41 12.24 -1.45
CA PRO A 494 1.88 12.33 -0.08
C PRO A 494 0.36 12.13 0.02
N ASP A 495 -0.38 12.63 -0.98
CA ASP A 495 -1.84 12.52 -1.06
C ASP A 495 -2.32 11.51 -2.12
N ARG A 496 -1.39 10.73 -2.71
CA ARG A 496 -1.68 9.76 -3.76
C ARG A 496 -1.12 8.39 -3.43
N ARG A 497 -2.02 7.45 -3.15
CA ARG A 497 -1.68 6.05 -2.79
C ARG A 497 -2.03 5.02 -3.86
N THR A 498 -2.82 5.39 -4.87
CA THR A 498 -3.06 4.58 -6.07
C THR A 498 -2.09 4.99 -7.16
N GLY A 499 -1.22 4.08 -7.56
CA GLY A 499 -0.12 4.34 -8.50
C GLY A 499 -0.59 4.58 -9.93
N ALA A 500 -1.32 3.61 -10.49
CA ALA A 500 -1.92 3.72 -11.81
C ALA A 500 -3.35 4.27 -11.72
N LEU A 501 -3.64 5.39 -12.40
CA LEU A 501 -4.98 5.95 -12.46
C LEU A 501 -5.49 5.79 -13.88
N GLY A 502 -6.52 4.94 -14.08
CA GLY A 502 -7.07 4.72 -15.41
C GLY A 502 -7.65 3.33 -15.62
N GLY A 503 -7.67 2.90 -16.88
CA GLY A 503 -8.15 1.56 -17.25
C GLY A 503 -7.89 1.22 -18.71
N TYR A 504 -7.92 -0.07 -19.02
CA TYR A 504 -8.00 -0.61 -20.38
C TYR A 504 -9.44 -0.95 -20.70
N ILE A 505 -9.87 -0.65 -21.90
CA ILE A 505 -11.25 -0.98 -22.33
C ILE A 505 -11.21 -2.12 -23.34
N VAL A 506 -12.11 -3.08 -23.13
CA VAL A 506 -12.43 -4.13 -24.10
C VAL A 506 -13.87 -4.00 -24.55
N ALA A 507 -14.14 -4.28 -25.80
CA ALA A 507 -15.49 -4.44 -26.32
C ALA A 507 -15.89 -5.91 -26.31
N LEU A 508 -17.18 -6.17 -26.13
CA LEU A 508 -17.77 -7.49 -26.36
C LEU A 508 -18.18 -7.59 -27.83
N GLU A 509 -17.52 -8.47 -28.56
CA GLU A 509 -17.87 -8.81 -29.93
C GLU A 509 -18.52 -10.18 -29.99
N ARG A 510 -19.57 -10.30 -30.80
CA ARG A 510 -20.36 -11.55 -30.89
C ARG A 510 -19.51 -12.78 -31.24
N GLU A 511 -18.62 -12.64 -32.22
CA GLU A 511 -17.81 -13.76 -32.71
C GLU A 511 -16.51 -13.93 -31.94
N ARG A 512 -15.82 -12.84 -31.63
CA ARG A 512 -14.49 -12.85 -31.04
C ARG A 512 -14.47 -12.77 -29.52
N GLY A 513 -15.65 -12.55 -28.89
CA GLY A 513 -15.74 -12.36 -27.45
C GLY A 513 -15.19 -11.01 -27.01
N LEU A 514 -14.32 -10.99 -25.99
CA LEU A 514 -13.75 -9.76 -25.44
C LEU A 514 -12.51 -9.32 -26.24
N VAL A 515 -12.58 -8.17 -26.89
CA VAL A 515 -11.54 -7.62 -27.76
C VAL A 515 -11.05 -6.27 -27.21
N PRO A 516 -9.73 -6.08 -27.00
CA PRO A 516 -9.18 -4.80 -26.62
C PRO A 516 -9.49 -3.71 -27.65
N VAL A 517 -10.04 -2.56 -27.19
CA VAL A 517 -10.39 -1.44 -28.05
C VAL A 517 -9.72 -0.14 -27.63
N SER A 518 -8.95 -0.15 -26.55
CA SER A 518 -8.12 0.98 -26.15
C SER A 518 -6.74 0.55 -25.68
N GLY A 519 -5.77 1.46 -25.73
CA GLY A 519 -4.59 1.44 -24.85
C GLY A 519 -4.98 1.85 -23.43
N TRP A 520 -3.98 2.14 -22.60
CA TRP A 520 -4.22 2.69 -21.26
C TRP A 520 -4.89 4.07 -21.33
N ILE A 521 -6.08 4.16 -20.79
CA ILE A 521 -6.77 5.46 -20.61
C ILE A 521 -6.30 6.01 -19.27
N ARG A 522 -5.41 6.98 -19.33
CA ARG A 522 -4.88 7.65 -18.15
C ARG A 522 -5.86 8.74 -17.69
N LEU A 523 -6.09 8.78 -16.39
CA LEU A 523 -6.79 9.87 -15.71
C LEU A 523 -5.79 10.93 -15.27
N ASP A 524 -6.16 12.20 -15.48
CA ASP A 524 -5.38 13.35 -15.03
C ASP A 524 -5.73 13.73 -13.57
#